data_8477eed3f8d3efec54a49271a73a5b94
#
_entry.id   8477eed3f8d3efec54a49271a73a5b94
#
_cell.length_a   1.000
_cell.length_b   1.000
_cell.length_c   1.000
_cell.angle_alpha   90.00
_cell.angle_beta   90.00
_cell.angle_gamma   90.00
#
_symmetry.space_group_name_H-M   'P 1'
#
loop_
_entity.id
_entity.type
_entity.pdbx_description
1 polymer ?
#
loop_
_entity_poly.entity_id
_entity_poly.type
_entity_poly.pdbx_seq_one_letter_code
_entity_poly.pdbx_strand_id
1 'polypeptide(L)'
;MRKVLTYDIADIVPYINWLYFFHAWGLSGKPVGEKEKMKQEALLMLKSWYGKYHTHALFRLMKACSDGDDIVLIDDLNDKTNGQTIRSEVRIPMLRQQKVSADGQPNLCLSDFLRPIYMEKTDCLGIFCATVDAEIVELYRHDDYQSMLAQTLSDRLAEATAERMHQEVRTTFWGYAADEKLTMEQLLREDYQGIRPAVGYPSIPDTSINFLLDEILGMKEVGIRLTESGMMTPHASVSGLMFSHPKAHYFELGKIGEDQLRDYANRRGIPVELMRRFLQSSLMKK
;
A
#
# COMPACT_ATOMS: atom_id res chain seq x y z
N MET A 1 10.76 -4.23 -13.73
CA MET A 1 9.61 -3.82 -14.61
C MET A 1 8.87 -2.70 -13.92
N ARG A 2 8.53 -1.60 -14.63
CA ARG A 2 7.73 -0.48 -14.11
C ARG A 2 6.55 -0.25 -15.06
N LYS A 3 5.34 -0.04 -14.51
CA LYS A 3 4.14 0.24 -15.30
C LYS A 3 3.22 1.24 -14.62
N VAL A 4 2.58 2.08 -15.44
CA VAL A 4 1.43 2.91 -15.09
C VAL A 4 0.19 2.25 -15.69
N LEU A 5 -0.86 2.17 -14.91
CA LEU A 5 -2.17 1.62 -15.30
C LEU A 5 -3.23 2.68 -15.02
N THR A 6 -4.16 2.82 -15.94
CA THR A 6 -5.31 3.72 -15.80
C THR A 6 -6.57 2.90 -16.05
N TYR A 7 -7.56 3.04 -15.16
CA TYR A 7 -8.80 2.30 -15.22
C TYR A 7 -10.00 3.26 -15.22
N ASP A 8 -11.03 2.93 -15.98
CA ASP A 8 -12.33 3.56 -15.79
C ASP A 8 -12.89 3.17 -14.41
N ILE A 9 -13.60 4.09 -13.78
CA ILE A 9 -14.21 3.82 -12.46
C ILE A 9 -15.16 2.62 -12.53
N ALA A 10 -15.85 2.42 -13.66
CA ALA A 10 -16.74 1.27 -13.86
C ALA A 10 -16.01 -0.08 -13.71
N ASP A 11 -14.73 -0.15 -14.13
CA ASP A 11 -13.92 -1.37 -14.03
C ASP A 11 -13.45 -1.65 -12.60
N ILE A 12 -13.41 -0.60 -11.76
CA ILE A 12 -12.93 -0.67 -10.38
C ILE A 12 -14.05 -0.91 -9.36
N VAL A 13 -15.26 -0.43 -9.63
CA VAL A 13 -16.42 -0.59 -8.73
C VAL A 13 -16.63 -2.01 -8.23
N PRO A 14 -16.44 -3.08 -9.04
CA PRO A 14 -16.58 -4.47 -8.55
C PRO A 14 -15.59 -4.83 -7.43
N TYR A 15 -14.45 -4.15 -7.33
CA TYR A 15 -13.41 -4.38 -6.34
C TYR A 15 -13.62 -3.60 -5.04
N ILE A 16 -14.66 -2.76 -4.95
CA ILE A 16 -14.95 -1.99 -3.73
C ILE A 16 -15.36 -2.96 -2.61
N ASN A 17 -14.62 -2.93 -1.50
CA ASN A 17 -15.03 -3.59 -0.28
C ASN A 17 -16.07 -2.72 0.46
N TRP A 18 -17.34 -3.03 0.26
CA TRP A 18 -18.47 -2.29 0.83
C TRP A 18 -18.53 -2.37 2.36
N LEU A 19 -17.90 -3.35 2.99
CA LEU A 19 -17.84 -3.44 4.45
C LEU A 19 -17.13 -2.22 5.06
N TYR A 20 -15.99 -1.83 4.49
CA TYR A 20 -15.25 -0.66 4.93
C TYR A 20 -15.98 0.65 4.62
N PHE A 21 -16.70 0.72 3.49
CA PHE A 21 -17.57 1.85 3.20
C PHE A 21 -18.65 2.01 4.29
N PHE A 22 -19.36 0.95 4.64
CA PHE A 22 -20.38 0.99 5.68
C PHE A 22 -19.79 1.32 7.07
N HIS A 23 -18.58 0.88 7.34
CA HIS A 23 -17.91 1.24 8.58
C HIS A 23 -17.62 2.75 8.66
N ALA A 24 -17.08 3.34 7.60
CA ALA A 24 -16.80 4.77 7.50
C ALA A 24 -18.07 5.63 7.68
N TRP A 25 -19.22 5.12 7.25
CA TRP A 25 -20.53 5.78 7.38
C TRP A 25 -21.27 5.46 8.67
N GLY A 26 -20.62 4.82 9.66
CA GLY A 26 -21.24 4.45 10.92
C GLY A 26 -22.41 3.48 10.81
N LEU A 27 -22.46 2.72 9.71
CA LEU A 27 -23.51 1.73 9.43
C LEU A 27 -23.16 0.31 9.90
N SER A 28 -22.05 0.14 10.62
CA SER A 28 -21.72 -1.13 11.26
C SER A 28 -22.82 -1.52 12.26
N GLY A 29 -23.32 -2.75 12.15
CA GLY A 29 -24.43 -3.23 13.01
C GLY A 29 -25.83 -2.70 12.66
N LYS A 30 -25.98 -1.81 11.67
CA LYS A 30 -27.30 -1.31 11.22
C LYS A 30 -28.04 -2.35 10.36
N PRO A 31 -29.38 -2.24 10.28
CA PRO A 31 -30.21 -3.10 9.44
C PRO A 31 -29.76 -3.11 7.97
N VAL A 32 -29.98 -4.27 7.30
CA VAL A 32 -29.60 -4.45 5.88
C VAL A 32 -30.23 -3.39 4.98
N GLY A 33 -31.48 -3.00 5.23
CA GLY A 33 -32.18 -1.99 4.42
C GLY A 33 -31.54 -0.61 4.43
N GLU A 34 -30.98 -0.18 5.57
CA GLU A 34 -30.25 1.10 5.66
C GLU A 34 -28.95 1.05 4.86
N LYS A 35 -28.20 -0.06 4.96
CA LYS A 35 -26.98 -0.29 4.20
C LYS A 35 -27.26 -0.31 2.70
N GLU A 36 -28.32 -1.01 2.29
CA GLU A 36 -28.68 -1.11 0.87
C GLU A 36 -29.09 0.25 0.31
N LYS A 37 -29.90 1.04 1.03
CA LYS A 37 -30.24 2.42 0.62
C LYS A 37 -28.99 3.27 0.39
N MET A 38 -28.07 3.25 1.35
CA MET A 38 -26.82 4.02 1.26
C MET A 38 -25.94 3.54 0.09
N LYS A 39 -25.87 2.22 -0.14
CA LYS A 39 -25.15 1.63 -1.25
C LYS A 39 -25.73 2.05 -2.59
N GLN A 40 -27.04 2.10 -2.73
CA GLN A 40 -27.71 2.54 -3.98
C GLN A 40 -27.38 4.00 -4.28
N GLU A 41 -27.39 4.88 -3.27
CA GLU A 41 -27.01 6.27 -3.40
C GLU A 41 -25.54 6.39 -3.84
N ALA A 42 -24.65 5.68 -3.18
CA ALA A 42 -23.23 5.60 -3.54
C ALA A 42 -23.00 5.12 -4.98
N LEU A 43 -23.74 4.09 -5.40
CA LEU A 43 -23.67 3.57 -6.77
C LEU A 43 -24.17 4.57 -7.81
N LEU A 44 -25.20 5.37 -7.48
CA LEU A 44 -25.66 6.45 -8.37
C LEU A 44 -24.58 7.52 -8.56
N MET A 45 -23.90 7.92 -7.48
CA MET A 45 -22.79 8.87 -7.56
C MET A 45 -21.64 8.28 -8.39
N LEU A 46 -21.22 7.06 -8.13
CA LEU A 46 -20.17 6.37 -8.91
C LEU A 46 -20.49 6.29 -10.39
N LYS A 47 -21.75 5.95 -10.75
CA LYS A 47 -22.20 5.91 -12.15
C LYS A 47 -22.08 7.27 -12.86
N SER A 48 -22.23 8.38 -12.14
CA SER A 48 -22.07 9.72 -12.71
C SER A 48 -20.63 10.04 -13.13
N TRP A 49 -19.66 9.27 -12.63
CA TRP A 49 -18.24 9.41 -12.91
C TRP A 49 -17.74 8.52 -14.05
N TYR A 50 -18.49 7.48 -14.45
CA TYR A 50 -18.11 6.54 -15.51
C TYR A 50 -17.77 7.24 -16.82
N GLY A 51 -16.67 6.84 -17.45
CA GLY A 51 -16.18 7.41 -18.70
C GLY A 51 -15.71 8.88 -18.62
N LYS A 52 -15.68 9.48 -17.42
CA LYS A 52 -15.26 10.87 -17.21
C LYS A 52 -14.04 10.97 -16.31
N TYR A 53 -13.97 10.13 -15.30
CA TYR A 53 -12.91 10.10 -14.31
C TYR A 53 -12.31 8.72 -14.23
N HIS A 54 -11.05 8.67 -13.79
CA HIS A 54 -10.26 7.46 -13.79
C HIS A 54 -9.61 7.25 -12.43
N THR A 55 -9.17 6.02 -12.22
CA THR A 55 -8.22 5.70 -11.17
C THR A 55 -6.90 5.31 -11.80
N HIS A 56 -5.81 5.53 -11.07
CA HIS A 56 -4.47 5.30 -11.56
C HIS A 56 -3.71 4.42 -10.59
N ALA A 57 -2.93 3.49 -11.12
CA ALA A 57 -1.96 2.72 -10.35
C ALA A 57 -0.60 2.79 -11.02
N LEU A 58 0.44 2.84 -10.21
CA LEU A 58 1.81 2.76 -10.65
C LEU A 58 2.51 1.71 -9.80
N PHE A 59 3.22 0.77 -10.44
CA PHE A 59 4.03 -0.19 -9.72
C PHE A 59 5.40 -0.40 -10.36
N ARG A 60 6.35 -0.86 -9.54
CA ARG A 60 7.67 -1.31 -9.98
C ARG A 60 8.01 -2.64 -9.32
N LEU A 61 8.41 -3.63 -10.15
CA LEU A 61 8.96 -4.90 -9.69
C LEU A 61 10.48 -4.82 -9.72
N MET A 62 11.14 -5.12 -8.62
CA MET A 62 12.59 -5.02 -8.45
C MET A 62 13.14 -6.28 -7.79
N LYS A 63 14.41 -6.60 -8.06
CA LYS A 63 15.13 -7.61 -7.29
C LYS A 63 15.28 -7.12 -5.86
N ALA A 64 15.11 -8.00 -4.90
CA ALA A 64 15.19 -7.67 -3.49
C ALA A 64 15.76 -8.84 -2.67
N CYS A 65 16.37 -8.50 -1.55
CA CYS A 65 16.76 -9.43 -0.50
C CYS A 65 16.59 -8.76 0.87
N SER A 66 16.70 -9.51 1.95
CA SER A 66 16.75 -8.95 3.31
C SER A 66 18.18 -8.90 3.83
N ASP A 67 18.46 -7.87 4.63
CA ASP A 67 19.69 -7.71 5.41
C ASP A 67 19.29 -7.30 6.83
N GLY A 68 19.16 -8.28 7.72
CA GLY A 68 18.51 -8.08 9.01
C GLY A 68 17.06 -7.62 8.84
N ASP A 69 16.71 -6.49 9.44
CA ASP A 69 15.38 -5.90 9.33
C ASP A 69 15.25 -4.92 8.16
N ASP A 70 16.26 -4.82 7.29
CA ASP A 70 16.21 -4.00 6.08
C ASP A 70 15.78 -4.81 4.86
N ILE A 71 14.98 -4.21 4.00
CA ILE A 71 14.78 -4.66 2.63
C ILE A 71 15.81 -3.95 1.75
N VAL A 72 16.59 -4.71 1.00
CA VAL A 72 17.58 -4.20 0.06
C VAL A 72 17.06 -4.42 -1.35
N LEU A 73 16.75 -3.32 -2.03
CA LEU A 73 16.37 -3.32 -3.44
C LEU A 73 17.61 -3.21 -4.31
N ILE A 74 17.64 -3.97 -5.39
CA ILE A 74 18.75 -4.02 -6.33
C ILE A 74 18.26 -3.52 -7.68
N ASP A 75 18.86 -2.44 -8.15
CA ASP A 75 18.63 -1.90 -9.48
C ASP A 75 19.88 -2.11 -10.34
N ASP A 76 19.78 -3.00 -11.30
CA ASP A 76 20.84 -3.23 -12.27
C ASP A 76 20.71 -2.17 -13.39
N LEU A 77 21.36 -1.03 -13.22
CA LEU A 77 21.42 0.02 -14.23
C LEU A 77 22.46 -0.37 -15.30
N ASN A 78 21.99 -0.65 -16.52
CA ASN A 78 22.91 -0.78 -17.65
C ASN A 78 23.43 0.60 -18.06
N ASP A 79 24.68 0.89 -17.75
CA ASP A 79 25.34 2.07 -18.33
C ASP A 79 25.52 1.88 -19.83
N LYS A 80 24.66 2.58 -20.58
CA LYS A 80 24.67 2.53 -22.04
C LYS A 80 25.95 3.09 -22.67
N THR A 81 26.77 3.82 -21.91
CA THR A 81 27.99 4.46 -22.41
C THR A 81 29.20 3.54 -22.36
N ASN A 82 29.31 2.65 -21.37
CA ASN A 82 30.48 1.82 -21.15
C ASN A 82 30.20 0.31 -21.17
N GLY A 83 28.95 -0.13 -21.37
CA GLY A 83 28.56 -1.53 -21.31
C GLY A 83 28.73 -2.20 -19.94
N GLN A 84 28.98 -1.40 -18.88
CA GLN A 84 29.09 -1.88 -17.51
C GLN A 84 27.74 -1.83 -16.83
N THR A 85 27.41 -2.87 -16.07
CA THR A 85 26.24 -2.87 -15.19
C THR A 85 26.62 -2.18 -13.90
N ILE A 86 26.04 -1.02 -13.64
CA ILE A 86 26.16 -0.34 -12.32
C ILE A 86 25.06 -0.89 -11.45
N ARG A 87 25.43 -1.58 -10.38
CA ARG A 87 24.49 -2.05 -9.35
C ARG A 87 24.25 -0.92 -8.37
N SER A 88 23.00 -0.43 -8.31
CA SER A 88 22.53 0.50 -7.29
C SER A 88 21.70 -0.24 -6.27
N GLU A 89 21.92 0.07 -4.99
CA GLU A 89 21.18 -0.51 -3.88
C GLU A 89 20.40 0.58 -3.14
N VAL A 90 19.12 0.34 -2.91
CA VAL A 90 18.28 1.19 -2.07
C VAL A 90 17.80 0.37 -0.88
N ARG A 91 18.01 0.88 0.32
CA ARG A 91 17.56 0.23 1.57
C ARG A 91 16.26 0.82 2.05
N ILE A 92 15.32 -0.06 2.38
CA ILE A 92 14.06 0.30 3.06
C ILE A 92 14.09 -0.38 4.43
N PRO A 93 14.54 0.32 5.48
CA PRO A 93 14.52 -0.20 6.84
C PRO A 93 13.08 -0.49 7.29
N MET A 94 12.88 -1.66 7.88
CA MET A 94 11.60 -2.09 8.42
C MET A 94 11.66 -2.17 9.95
N LEU A 95 10.49 -2.25 10.55
CA LEU A 95 10.30 -2.45 11.98
C LEU A 95 9.91 -3.89 12.27
N ARG A 96 10.41 -4.41 13.40
CA ARG A 96 10.09 -5.77 13.88
C ARG A 96 9.13 -5.72 15.06
N GLN A 97 8.21 -6.65 15.14
CA GLN A 97 7.39 -6.85 16.33
C GLN A 97 8.28 -7.00 17.58
N GLN A 98 7.87 -6.39 18.70
CA GLN A 98 8.56 -6.51 19.99
C GLN A 98 7.69 -7.18 21.07
N LYS A 99 6.40 -7.34 20.78
CA LYS A 99 5.50 -8.05 21.70
C LYS A 99 5.79 -9.55 21.65
N VAL A 100 6.08 -10.13 22.80
CA VAL A 100 6.23 -11.59 22.89
C VAL A 100 4.89 -12.25 22.55
N SER A 101 4.92 -13.17 21.60
CA SER A 101 3.76 -13.96 21.25
C SER A 101 3.46 -15.00 22.33
N ALA A 102 2.19 -15.15 22.72
CA ALA A 102 1.77 -16.11 23.73
C ALA A 102 1.96 -17.57 23.29
N ASP A 103 2.00 -17.81 21.99
CA ASP A 103 2.17 -19.14 21.37
C ASP A 103 3.62 -19.45 20.96
N GLY A 104 4.58 -18.60 21.35
CA GLY A 104 6.00 -18.78 21.06
C GLY A 104 6.39 -18.56 19.60
N GLN A 105 5.49 -17.99 18.77
CA GLN A 105 5.82 -17.62 17.41
C GLN A 105 6.86 -16.49 17.38
N PRO A 106 7.76 -16.47 16.38
CA PRO A 106 8.79 -15.44 16.28
C PRO A 106 8.15 -14.06 16.00
N ASN A 107 8.79 -13.01 16.50
CA ASN A 107 8.46 -11.65 16.16
C ASN A 107 8.74 -11.39 14.68
N LEU A 108 7.74 -10.91 13.94
CA LEU A 108 7.80 -10.74 12.50
C LEU A 108 8.31 -9.35 12.12
N CYS A 109 9.07 -9.33 11.02
CA CYS A 109 9.39 -8.16 10.23
C CYS A 109 9.02 -8.45 8.76
N LEU A 110 8.64 -7.44 7.99
CA LEU A 110 8.33 -7.65 6.56
C LEU A 110 9.54 -8.16 5.77
N SER A 111 10.76 -7.85 6.20
CA SER A 111 12.01 -8.36 5.61
C SER A 111 12.11 -9.89 5.67
N ASP A 112 11.44 -10.54 6.64
CA ASP A 112 11.46 -12.00 6.81
C ASP A 112 10.81 -12.75 5.62
N PHE A 113 10.01 -12.06 4.81
CA PHE A 113 9.40 -12.62 3.61
C PHE A 113 10.29 -12.55 2.36
N LEU A 114 11.55 -12.14 2.52
CA LEU A 114 12.57 -12.11 1.47
C LEU A 114 13.78 -12.97 1.88
N ARG A 115 14.45 -13.54 0.88
CA ARG A 115 15.71 -14.28 1.11
C ARG A 115 16.78 -13.37 1.65
N PRO A 116 17.54 -13.82 2.66
CA PRO A 116 18.67 -13.08 3.17
C PRO A 116 19.78 -12.87 2.12
N ILE A 117 20.44 -11.73 2.20
CA ILE A 117 21.49 -11.31 1.25
C ILE A 117 22.64 -12.33 1.14
N TYR A 118 22.97 -13.03 2.21
CA TYR A 118 24.03 -14.06 2.23
C TYR A 118 23.70 -15.33 1.42
N MET A 119 22.44 -15.51 1.00
CA MET A 119 22.04 -16.65 0.16
C MET A 119 22.42 -16.48 -1.32
N GLU A 120 22.99 -15.33 -1.71
CA GLU A 120 23.39 -15.00 -3.09
C GLU A 120 22.25 -15.13 -4.12
N LYS A 121 21.02 -15.26 -3.66
CA LYS A 121 19.80 -15.34 -4.47
C LYS A 121 18.87 -14.22 -4.09
N THR A 122 18.38 -13.50 -5.07
CA THR A 122 17.39 -12.44 -4.85
C THR A 122 15.98 -12.96 -5.10
N ASP A 123 15.05 -12.42 -4.34
CA ASP A 123 13.62 -12.48 -4.64
C ASP A 123 13.22 -11.28 -5.51
N CYS A 124 11.95 -11.16 -5.78
CA CYS A 124 11.36 -9.99 -6.37
C CYS A 124 10.46 -9.32 -5.31
N LEU A 125 10.44 -8.01 -5.29
CA LEU A 125 9.52 -7.19 -4.50
C LEU A 125 8.79 -6.24 -5.42
N GLY A 126 7.49 -6.07 -5.19
CA GLY A 126 6.71 -5.02 -5.82
C GLY A 126 6.63 -3.79 -4.93
N ILE A 127 6.68 -2.62 -5.55
CA ILE A 127 6.42 -1.33 -4.91
C ILE A 127 5.30 -0.70 -5.70
N PHE A 128 4.33 -0.07 -5.04
CA PHE A 128 3.15 0.47 -5.73
C PHE A 128 2.62 1.75 -5.10
N CYS A 129 1.87 2.49 -5.90
CA CYS A 129 0.90 3.47 -5.44
C CYS A 129 -0.34 3.44 -6.32
N ALA A 130 -1.47 3.89 -5.78
CA ALA A 130 -2.72 4.05 -6.50
C ALA A 130 -3.46 5.30 -6.02
N THR A 131 -4.24 5.91 -6.91
CA THR A 131 -4.97 7.14 -6.63
C THR A 131 -6.18 7.27 -7.55
N VAL A 132 -6.96 8.30 -7.32
CA VAL A 132 -8.15 8.68 -8.10
C VAL A 132 -7.98 10.11 -8.60
N ASP A 133 -8.59 10.44 -9.72
CA ASP A 133 -8.61 11.83 -10.23
C ASP A 133 -9.05 12.81 -9.14
N ALA A 134 -8.17 13.77 -8.82
CA ALA A 134 -8.37 14.68 -7.70
C ALA A 134 -9.60 15.58 -7.84
N GLU A 135 -10.01 15.83 -9.09
CA GLU A 135 -11.12 16.71 -9.45
C GLU A 135 -12.47 16.19 -8.94
N ILE A 136 -12.61 14.89 -8.69
CA ILE A 136 -13.86 14.28 -8.23
C ILE A 136 -14.37 14.92 -6.93
N VAL A 137 -13.49 15.15 -5.96
CA VAL A 137 -13.88 15.74 -4.67
C VAL A 137 -14.30 17.20 -4.83
N GLU A 138 -13.64 17.93 -5.73
CA GLU A 138 -13.94 19.34 -6.00
C GLU A 138 -15.33 19.57 -6.63
N LEU A 139 -15.89 18.56 -7.31
CA LEU A 139 -17.23 18.65 -7.89
C LEU A 139 -18.32 18.95 -6.84
N TYR A 140 -18.12 18.48 -5.62
CA TYR A 140 -19.12 18.48 -4.56
C TYR A 140 -18.80 19.46 -3.43
N ARG A 141 -17.83 20.36 -3.60
CA ARG A 141 -17.35 21.29 -2.56
C ARG A 141 -18.41 22.21 -1.94
N HIS A 142 -19.56 22.35 -2.59
CA HIS A 142 -20.67 23.22 -2.15
C HIS A 142 -21.78 22.47 -1.41
N ASP A 143 -21.66 21.14 -1.24
CA ASP A 143 -22.61 20.31 -0.51
C ASP A 143 -21.81 19.36 0.40
N ASP A 144 -21.86 19.61 1.71
CA ASP A 144 -21.06 18.89 2.70
C ASP A 144 -21.35 17.39 2.71
N TYR A 145 -22.62 17.00 2.50
CA TYR A 145 -23.00 15.59 2.47
C TYR A 145 -22.45 14.89 1.22
N GLN A 146 -22.67 15.49 0.05
CA GLN A 146 -22.14 14.93 -1.20
C GLN A 146 -20.61 14.96 -1.23
N SER A 147 -19.97 15.99 -0.68
CA SER A 147 -18.53 16.08 -0.55
C SER A 147 -17.98 14.95 0.32
N MET A 148 -18.58 14.67 1.49
CA MET A 148 -18.18 13.57 2.35
C MET A 148 -18.41 12.20 1.68
N LEU A 149 -19.51 12.04 0.93
CA LEU A 149 -19.79 10.81 0.18
C LEU A 149 -18.75 10.61 -0.93
N ALA A 150 -18.47 11.65 -1.72
CA ALA A 150 -17.49 11.61 -2.80
C ALA A 150 -16.08 11.30 -2.28
N GLN A 151 -15.67 11.92 -1.16
CA GLN A 151 -14.39 11.65 -0.53
C GLN A 151 -14.30 10.19 -0.05
N THR A 152 -15.31 9.70 0.65
CA THR A 152 -15.34 8.30 1.11
C THR A 152 -15.29 7.32 -0.07
N LEU A 153 -16.02 7.58 -1.14
CA LEU A 153 -16.02 6.74 -2.33
C LEU A 153 -14.67 6.80 -3.05
N SER A 154 -14.04 7.97 -3.12
CA SER A 154 -12.70 8.12 -3.70
C SER A 154 -11.66 7.32 -2.92
N ASP A 155 -11.71 7.33 -1.58
CA ASP A 155 -10.84 6.50 -0.75
C ASP A 155 -11.05 5.00 -1.02
N ARG A 156 -12.31 4.58 -1.16
CA ARG A 156 -12.63 3.17 -1.50
C ARG A 156 -12.19 2.80 -2.92
N LEU A 157 -12.26 3.72 -3.87
CA LEU A 157 -11.77 3.51 -5.23
C LEU A 157 -10.24 3.37 -5.27
N ALA A 158 -9.49 4.17 -4.51
CA ALA A 158 -8.04 4.03 -4.44
C ALA A 158 -7.62 2.64 -3.92
N GLU A 159 -8.27 2.15 -2.85
CA GLU A 159 -8.05 0.81 -2.32
C GLU A 159 -8.48 -0.29 -3.31
N ALA A 160 -9.63 -0.14 -3.97
CA ALA A 160 -10.13 -1.06 -4.98
C ALA A 160 -9.19 -1.10 -6.22
N THR A 161 -8.61 0.03 -6.59
CA THR A 161 -7.62 0.13 -7.66
C THR A 161 -6.35 -0.63 -7.31
N ALA A 162 -5.87 -0.50 -6.06
CA ALA A 162 -4.74 -1.27 -5.59
C ALA A 162 -5.03 -2.78 -5.58
N GLU A 163 -6.28 -3.19 -5.27
CA GLU A 163 -6.70 -4.60 -5.33
C GLU A 163 -6.68 -5.12 -6.77
N ARG A 164 -7.30 -4.39 -7.71
CA ARG A 164 -7.31 -4.73 -9.13
C ARG A 164 -5.90 -4.82 -9.70
N MET A 165 -5.07 -3.81 -9.46
CA MET A 165 -3.67 -3.80 -9.87
C MET A 165 -2.91 -4.99 -9.28
N HIS A 166 -3.08 -5.31 -7.99
CA HIS A 166 -2.40 -6.44 -7.35
C HIS A 166 -2.82 -7.78 -7.97
N GLN A 167 -4.11 -7.96 -8.31
CA GLN A 167 -4.55 -9.14 -9.05
C GLN A 167 -3.82 -9.27 -10.39
N GLU A 168 -3.74 -8.21 -11.17
CA GLU A 168 -3.03 -8.20 -12.45
C GLU A 168 -1.52 -8.45 -12.28
N VAL A 169 -0.93 -7.91 -11.20
CA VAL A 169 0.47 -8.18 -10.86
C VAL A 169 0.68 -9.66 -10.57
N ARG A 170 -0.15 -10.27 -9.72
CA ARG A 170 -0.05 -11.70 -9.37
C ARG A 170 -0.21 -12.61 -10.57
N THR A 171 -1.22 -12.33 -11.40
CA THR A 171 -1.61 -13.24 -12.48
C THR A 171 -0.86 -12.99 -13.78
N THR A 172 -0.42 -11.77 -14.05
CA THR A 172 0.09 -11.38 -15.38
C THR A 172 1.49 -10.78 -15.35
N PHE A 173 1.70 -9.69 -14.58
CA PHE A 173 2.94 -8.92 -14.69
C PHE A 173 4.13 -9.54 -13.96
N TRP A 174 3.92 -10.00 -12.75
CA TRP A 174 4.85 -10.82 -11.99
C TRP A 174 4.63 -12.30 -12.28
N GLY A 175 3.37 -12.71 -12.36
CA GLY A 175 2.96 -14.04 -12.84
C GLY A 175 3.21 -15.19 -11.87
N TYR A 176 3.42 -14.91 -10.58
CA TYR A 176 3.63 -15.98 -9.60
C TYR A 176 2.37 -16.78 -9.24
N ALA A 177 1.21 -16.29 -9.64
CA ALA A 177 -0.09 -16.93 -9.47
C ALA A 177 -0.90 -16.89 -10.78
N ALA A 178 -0.26 -17.23 -11.91
CA ALA A 178 -0.85 -17.15 -13.25
C ALA A 178 -2.16 -17.97 -13.40
N ASP A 179 -2.30 -19.05 -12.64
CA ASP A 179 -3.49 -19.92 -12.64
C ASP A 179 -4.56 -19.53 -11.61
N GLU A 180 -4.40 -18.39 -10.94
CA GLU A 180 -5.35 -17.90 -9.92
C GLU A 180 -6.76 -17.73 -10.49
N LYS A 181 -7.75 -18.37 -9.87
CA LYS A 181 -9.17 -18.31 -10.25
C LYS A 181 -10.01 -18.01 -9.01
N LEU A 182 -9.85 -16.83 -8.45
CA LEU A 182 -10.60 -16.39 -7.29
C LEU A 182 -11.91 -15.70 -7.68
N THR A 183 -12.98 -15.99 -6.96
CA THR A 183 -14.19 -15.18 -7.01
C THR A 183 -13.92 -13.81 -6.37
N MET A 184 -14.77 -12.82 -6.64
CA MET A 184 -14.65 -11.51 -6.01
C MET A 184 -14.70 -11.58 -4.47
N GLU A 185 -15.55 -12.47 -3.94
CA GLU A 185 -15.63 -12.70 -2.50
C GLU A 185 -14.33 -13.24 -1.91
N GLN A 186 -13.69 -14.20 -2.57
CA GLN A 186 -12.39 -14.76 -2.16
C GLN A 186 -11.29 -13.70 -2.26
N LEU A 187 -11.32 -12.89 -3.31
CA LEU A 187 -10.36 -11.81 -3.52
C LEU A 187 -10.46 -10.76 -2.41
N LEU A 188 -11.67 -10.34 -2.04
CA LEU A 188 -11.91 -9.39 -0.95
C LEU A 188 -11.63 -9.98 0.45
N ARG A 189 -11.53 -11.30 0.58
CA ARG A 189 -11.05 -12.01 1.78
C ARG A 189 -9.55 -12.24 1.79
N GLU A 190 -8.86 -11.81 0.73
CA GLU A 190 -7.41 -11.97 0.58
C GLU A 190 -6.96 -13.45 0.52
N ASP A 191 -7.81 -14.33 -0.07
CA ASP A 191 -7.53 -15.77 -0.23
C ASP A 191 -6.47 -16.05 -1.32
N TYR A 192 -5.61 -15.10 -1.62
CA TYR A 192 -4.52 -15.21 -2.60
C TYR A 192 -3.16 -15.38 -1.96
N GLN A 193 -2.19 -15.86 -2.74
CA GLN A 193 -0.79 -15.94 -2.31
C GLN A 193 -0.16 -14.55 -2.23
N GLY A 194 0.62 -14.31 -1.18
CA GLY A 194 1.34 -13.05 -0.98
C GLY A 194 0.51 -12.01 -0.23
N ILE A 195 1.10 -10.84 -0.05
CA ILE A 195 0.46 -9.72 0.65
C ILE A 195 0.81 -8.38 -0.02
N ARG A 196 0.00 -7.37 0.26
CA ARG A 196 0.17 -5.99 -0.23
C ARG A 196 0.08 -4.99 0.93
N PRO A 197 1.02 -5.01 1.91
CA PRO A 197 1.00 -4.07 3.02
C PRO A 197 1.17 -2.63 2.55
N ALA A 198 0.28 -1.76 3.02
CA ALA A 198 0.28 -0.34 2.70
C ALA A 198 0.97 0.51 3.77
N VAL A 199 1.57 1.62 3.36
CA VAL A 199 2.19 2.62 4.24
C VAL A 199 1.10 3.33 5.05
N GLY A 200 1.34 3.52 6.35
CA GLY A 200 0.37 4.06 7.31
C GLY A 200 -0.52 3.00 7.96
N TYR A 201 -0.47 1.74 7.50
CA TYR A 201 -1.19 0.60 8.07
C TYR A 201 -0.36 -0.14 9.12
N PRO A 202 -0.97 -1.05 9.90
CA PRO A 202 -0.32 -1.66 11.08
C PRO A 202 1.03 -2.35 10.84
N SER A 203 1.28 -2.87 9.63
CA SER A 203 2.57 -3.50 9.27
C SER A 203 3.65 -2.48 8.86
N ILE A 204 3.26 -1.29 8.37
CA ILE A 204 4.16 -0.20 7.95
C ILE A 204 3.63 1.13 8.49
N PRO A 205 3.71 1.39 9.80
CA PRO A 205 3.09 2.58 10.40
C PRO A 205 3.83 3.89 10.11
N ASP A 206 5.08 3.83 9.64
CA ASP A 206 5.91 5.00 9.32
C ASP A 206 5.52 5.60 7.97
N THR A 207 4.78 6.72 7.97
CA THR A 207 4.41 7.43 6.75
C THR A 207 5.61 8.04 6.00
N SER A 208 6.75 8.24 6.65
CA SER A 208 7.96 8.74 5.99
C SER A 208 8.56 7.75 4.98
N ILE A 209 8.15 6.48 5.00
CA ILE A 209 8.48 5.50 3.96
C ILE A 209 8.01 5.98 2.58
N ASN A 210 6.93 6.76 2.50
CA ASN A 210 6.44 7.31 1.24
C ASN A 210 7.50 8.13 0.49
N PHE A 211 8.42 8.82 1.18
CA PHE A 211 9.49 9.53 0.52
C PHE A 211 10.43 8.59 -0.25
N LEU A 212 10.78 7.43 0.35
CA LEU A 212 11.59 6.41 -0.34
C LEU A 212 10.82 5.80 -1.52
N LEU A 213 9.53 5.52 -1.33
CA LEU A 213 8.71 4.94 -2.41
C LEU A 213 8.53 5.93 -3.57
N ASP A 214 8.40 7.23 -3.29
CA ASP A 214 8.31 8.26 -4.33
C ASP A 214 9.60 8.38 -5.14
N GLU A 215 10.77 8.34 -4.49
CA GLU A 215 12.07 8.32 -5.18
C GLU A 215 12.20 7.12 -6.16
N ILE A 216 11.62 5.96 -5.79
CA ILE A 216 11.69 4.74 -6.60
C ILE A 216 10.64 4.73 -7.72
N LEU A 217 9.43 5.22 -7.42
CA LEU A 217 8.27 5.15 -8.31
C LEU A 217 8.11 6.38 -9.19
N GLY A 218 8.38 7.60 -8.65
CA GLY A 218 8.00 8.86 -9.29
C GLY A 218 6.48 9.06 -9.25
N MET A 219 5.89 9.05 -8.06
CA MET A 219 4.43 9.07 -7.83
C MET A 219 3.73 10.27 -8.47
N LYS A 220 4.47 11.35 -8.74
CA LYS A 220 3.95 12.54 -9.44
C LYS A 220 3.40 12.21 -10.82
N GLU A 221 3.87 11.15 -11.47
CA GLU A 221 3.38 10.73 -12.80
C GLU A 221 1.90 10.34 -12.79
N VAL A 222 1.41 9.86 -11.66
CA VAL A 222 -0.01 9.53 -11.44
C VAL A 222 -0.74 10.59 -10.59
N GLY A 223 -0.17 11.79 -10.46
CA GLY A 223 -0.81 12.91 -9.77
C GLY A 223 -0.62 12.94 -8.25
N ILE A 224 0.12 11.99 -7.66
CA ILE A 224 0.36 11.97 -6.21
C ILE A 224 1.53 12.91 -5.85
N ARG A 225 1.34 13.68 -4.79
CA ARG A 225 2.37 14.49 -4.14
C ARG A 225 2.42 14.17 -2.66
N LEU A 226 3.57 14.38 -2.03
CA LEU A 226 3.76 14.17 -0.61
C LEU A 226 3.76 15.50 0.15
N THR A 227 3.13 15.49 1.32
CA THR A 227 3.28 16.56 2.31
C THR A 227 4.58 16.39 3.10
N GLU A 228 4.96 17.38 3.90
CA GLU A 228 6.13 17.29 4.78
C GLU A 228 6.07 16.14 5.79
N SER A 229 4.87 15.67 6.12
CA SER A 229 4.65 14.52 7.00
C SER A 229 4.55 13.17 6.26
N GLY A 230 4.87 13.13 4.96
CA GLY A 230 4.81 11.91 4.16
C GLY A 230 3.38 11.43 3.82
N MET A 231 2.37 12.28 4.05
CA MET A 231 1.00 11.99 3.62
C MET A 231 0.84 12.29 2.13
N MET A 232 0.01 11.52 1.46
CA MET A 232 -0.26 11.68 0.04
C MET A 232 -1.37 12.70 -0.23
N THR A 233 -1.24 13.42 -1.33
CA THR A 233 -2.26 14.29 -1.91
C THR A 233 -2.42 13.90 -3.39
N PRO A 234 -3.65 13.58 -3.88
CA PRO A 234 -4.93 13.62 -3.17
C PRO A 234 -5.00 12.63 -2.01
N HIS A 235 -5.89 12.89 -1.04
CA HIS A 235 -6.08 12.03 0.14
C HIS A 235 -6.47 10.59 -0.26
N ALA A 236 -7.32 10.45 -1.28
CA ALA A 236 -7.69 9.18 -1.89
C ALA A 236 -6.50 8.57 -2.66
N SER A 237 -5.47 8.20 -1.93
CA SER A 237 -4.26 7.56 -2.43
C SER A 237 -3.76 6.50 -1.47
N VAL A 238 -3.15 5.46 -2.00
CA VAL A 238 -2.53 4.37 -1.24
C VAL A 238 -1.18 4.02 -1.86
N SER A 239 -0.22 3.63 -1.04
CA SER A 239 1.10 3.17 -1.46
C SER A 239 1.57 2.03 -0.58
N GLY A 240 2.51 1.23 -1.05
CA GLY A 240 3.03 0.13 -0.26
C GLY A 240 3.96 -0.80 -1.01
N LEU A 241 4.11 -1.98 -0.43
CA LEU A 241 4.95 -3.06 -0.93
C LEU A 241 4.10 -4.27 -1.29
N MET A 242 4.60 -5.13 -2.20
CA MET A 242 3.95 -6.39 -2.58
C MET A 242 4.95 -7.53 -2.43
N PHE A 243 4.57 -8.56 -1.68
CA PHE A 243 5.36 -9.76 -1.43
C PHE A 243 4.67 -10.97 -2.03
N SER A 244 5.42 -11.83 -2.73
CA SER A 244 4.90 -13.06 -3.34
C SER A 244 5.11 -14.32 -2.48
N HIS A 245 5.75 -14.19 -1.31
CA HIS A 245 6.09 -15.32 -0.47
C HIS A 245 4.82 -16.08 -0.03
N PRO A 246 4.73 -17.42 -0.19
CA PRO A 246 3.50 -18.18 0.09
C PRO A 246 3.08 -18.19 1.56
N LYS A 247 4.01 -17.91 2.48
CA LYS A 247 3.72 -17.80 3.92
C LYS A 247 3.57 -16.35 4.38
N ALA A 248 3.67 -15.38 3.46
CA ALA A 248 3.45 -14.00 3.84
C ALA A 248 2.00 -13.80 4.28
N HIS A 249 1.82 -13.11 5.37
CA HIS A 249 0.52 -12.76 5.93
C HIS A 249 0.58 -11.40 6.60
N TYR A 250 -0.54 -10.72 6.71
CA TYR A 250 -0.63 -9.44 7.40
C TYR A 250 -0.45 -9.65 8.90
N PHE A 251 0.27 -8.72 9.53
CA PHE A 251 0.46 -8.70 10.98
C PHE A 251 0.45 -7.26 11.49
N GLU A 252 0.10 -7.09 12.73
CA GLU A 252 0.24 -5.82 13.43
C GLU A 252 1.64 -5.74 14.03
N LEU A 253 2.37 -4.66 13.73
CA LEU A 253 3.64 -4.38 14.38
C LEU A 253 3.47 -4.25 15.89
N GLY A 254 2.35 -3.66 16.32
CA GLY A 254 2.08 -3.36 17.71
C GLY A 254 2.89 -2.17 18.21
N LYS A 255 3.24 -2.20 19.50
CA LYS A 255 4.02 -1.14 20.14
C LYS A 255 5.50 -1.48 20.12
N ILE A 256 6.33 -0.47 19.85
CA ILE A 256 7.79 -0.56 19.87
C ILE A 256 8.40 0.27 21.01
N GLY A 257 9.53 -0.18 21.51
CA GLY A 257 10.30 0.49 22.55
C GLY A 257 11.22 1.57 22.00
N GLU A 258 11.86 2.27 22.94
CA GLU A 258 12.82 3.34 22.66
C GLU A 258 14.08 2.82 21.95
N ASP A 259 14.48 1.59 22.24
CA ASP A 259 15.61 0.88 21.64
C ASP A 259 15.41 0.74 20.12
N GLN A 260 14.28 0.18 19.69
CA GLN A 260 13.99 0.03 18.27
C GLN A 260 13.74 1.36 17.57
N LEU A 261 13.12 2.34 18.25
CA LEU A 261 12.96 3.67 17.69
C LEU A 261 14.32 4.29 17.31
N ARG A 262 15.34 4.19 18.20
CA ARG A 262 16.67 4.73 17.96
C ARG A 262 17.42 3.99 16.86
N ASP A 263 17.36 2.67 16.87
CA ASP A 263 17.93 1.83 15.83
C ASP A 263 17.32 2.15 14.46
N TYR A 264 15.99 2.18 14.39
CA TYR A 264 15.27 2.49 13.16
C TYR A 264 15.58 3.90 12.64
N ALA A 265 15.57 4.92 13.51
CA ALA A 265 15.93 6.29 13.15
C ALA A 265 17.34 6.37 12.56
N ASN A 266 18.31 5.64 13.16
CA ASN A 266 19.68 5.56 12.66
C ASN A 266 19.76 4.91 11.28
N ARG A 267 19.10 3.75 11.08
CA ARG A 267 19.05 3.05 9.77
C ARG A 267 18.35 3.89 8.69
N ARG A 268 17.35 4.70 9.07
CA ARG A 268 16.65 5.64 8.19
C ARG A 268 17.44 6.93 7.90
N GLY A 269 18.51 7.20 8.65
CA GLY A 269 19.24 8.47 8.55
C GLY A 269 18.41 9.69 8.99
N ILE A 270 17.41 9.51 9.85
CA ILE A 270 16.48 10.54 10.31
C ILE A 270 16.73 10.82 11.81
N PRO A 271 16.73 12.10 12.25
CA PRO A 271 16.85 12.41 13.67
C PRO A 271 15.78 11.70 14.52
N VAL A 272 16.17 11.13 15.67
CA VAL A 272 15.29 10.34 16.55
C VAL A 272 14.00 11.09 16.91
N GLU A 273 14.10 12.38 17.21
CA GLU A 273 12.93 13.19 17.58
C GLU A 273 11.96 13.40 16.41
N LEU A 274 12.45 13.44 15.18
CA LEU A 274 11.60 13.49 14.00
C LEU A 274 10.95 12.11 13.75
N MET A 275 11.73 11.03 13.87
CA MET A 275 11.20 9.67 13.73
C MET A 275 10.14 9.37 14.82
N ARG A 276 10.32 9.89 16.02
CA ARG A 276 9.33 9.80 17.10
C ARG A 276 7.97 10.39 16.72
N ARG A 277 7.95 11.48 15.94
CA ARG A 277 6.69 12.08 15.45
C ARG A 277 6.00 11.16 14.44
N PHE A 278 6.74 10.59 13.50
CA PHE A 278 6.17 9.64 12.53
C PHE A 278 5.59 8.39 13.19
N LEU A 279 6.23 7.90 14.25
CA LEU A 279 5.86 6.64 14.91
C LEU A 279 5.06 6.84 16.23
N GLN A 280 4.58 8.06 16.51
CA GLN A 280 3.96 8.41 17.80
C GLN A 280 2.85 7.44 18.21
N SER A 281 2.01 7.00 17.26
CA SER A 281 0.92 6.05 17.51
C SER A 281 1.41 4.64 17.83
N SER A 282 2.63 4.27 17.41
CA SER A 282 3.20 2.92 17.57
C SER A 282 4.17 2.83 18.76
N LEU A 283 4.48 3.93 19.44
CA LEU A 283 5.38 3.89 20.59
C LEU A 283 4.69 3.40 21.87
N MET A 284 5.45 2.68 22.69
CA MET A 284 5.06 2.36 24.07
C MET A 284 4.89 3.66 24.86
N LYS A 285 3.80 3.78 25.59
CA LYS A 285 3.63 4.87 26.56
C LYS A 285 4.61 4.64 27.71
N LYS A 286 5.34 5.68 28.10
CA LYS A 286 6.18 5.66 29.31
C LYS A 286 5.33 5.53 30.55
#